data_f7b0db1edd62e8aab31961b05a2f790b
#
_entry.id   f7b0db1edd62e8aab31961b05a2f790b
#
_cell.length_a   1.000
_cell.length_b   1.000
_cell.length_c   1.000
_cell.angle_alpha   90.00
_cell.angle_beta   90.00
_cell.angle_gamma   90.00
#
_symmetry.space_group_name_H-M   'P 1'
#
loop_
_entity.id
_entity.type
_entity.pdbx_description
1 polymer ?
#
loop_
_entity_poly.entity_id
_entity_poly.type
_entity_poly.pdbx_seq_one_letter_code
_entity_poly.pdbx_strand_id
1 'polypeptide(L)'
;MFARKNLPSLALSVASRIDEATSTGLARVLGWAGFYPGVVGFGGYASQTRARVLARVVMEDRVGERSWLTQRRGWRQFFDAQVPFQPVLVTCGQAQKVVFTDGGGYVDIELVGHGLQPGWQVASIQPLNAVDVQRMGVREGDRLYPSSDVEGATASGESLLRVGRAEEGRVLGRIRAAKSVDIPLRVIGDDERYGVVSDIDDTIIVSMIPRLLTAAKHALMERVSDREAVPGMAGFLRRVARFNLYPSVQEKHTERKESSSAAHGRQANALPVMYLSTGPWNLVPGLREFLRRTDFPMGAFLMTDFGPSNTGWFRSGVEHKKRELRRLVRTFPNIQWILVGDDGQHDPEIYAEFAREFPKNVALIAIRSLSQFEQLMAHGTLDPISLGELEKIPDQIPRLYGEDGFRLGRAVAALVPQPPDPQRLTGYLDR
;
A
#
# COMPACT_ATOMS: atom_id res chain seq x y z
N MET A 1 -32.32 15.69 -32.45
CA MET A 1 -31.00 15.16 -32.16
C MET A 1 -30.39 16.00 -31.04
N PHE A 2 -30.79 15.78 -29.78
CA PHE A 2 -30.33 16.55 -28.63
C PHE A 2 -29.50 15.62 -27.69
N ALA A 3 -28.33 16.09 -27.37
CA ALA A 3 -27.24 15.34 -26.72
C ALA A 3 -27.58 14.94 -25.26
N ARG A 4 -27.76 13.65 -25.03
CA ARG A 4 -27.75 13.03 -23.70
C ARG A 4 -26.29 12.75 -23.26
N LYS A 5 -25.55 13.75 -22.85
CA LYS A 5 -24.13 13.50 -22.46
C LYS A 5 -23.66 14.05 -21.12
N ASN A 6 -24.47 14.72 -20.29
CA ASN A 6 -23.92 15.35 -19.07
C ASN A 6 -24.71 15.15 -17.76
N LEU A 7 -25.71 14.27 -17.72
CA LEU A 7 -26.46 14.02 -16.48
C LEU A 7 -25.72 13.21 -15.40
N PRO A 8 -24.86 12.24 -15.72
CA PRO A 8 -24.13 11.50 -14.67
C PRO A 8 -23.08 12.35 -13.93
N SER A 9 -22.39 13.27 -14.62
CA SER A 9 -21.32 14.08 -14.03
C SER A 9 -21.84 15.14 -13.05
N LEU A 10 -23.04 15.69 -13.31
CA LEU A 10 -23.65 16.70 -12.45
C LEU A 10 -24.19 16.09 -11.14
N ALA A 11 -24.84 14.91 -11.22
CA ALA A 11 -25.33 14.21 -10.04
C ALA A 11 -24.18 13.78 -9.10
N LEU A 12 -23.02 13.43 -9.65
CA LEU A 12 -21.84 13.05 -8.89
C LEU A 12 -21.12 14.23 -8.26
N SER A 13 -21.02 15.36 -8.98
CA SER A 13 -20.46 16.58 -8.40
C SER A 13 -21.32 17.14 -7.27
N VAL A 14 -22.63 16.92 -7.33
CA VAL A 14 -23.57 17.28 -6.25
C VAL A 14 -23.43 16.30 -5.08
N ALA A 15 -23.32 14.98 -5.33
CA ALA A 15 -23.13 13.99 -4.28
C ALA A 15 -21.79 14.17 -3.54
N SER A 16 -20.68 14.46 -4.25
CA SER A 16 -19.40 14.75 -3.61
C SER A 16 -19.43 16.03 -2.76
N ARG A 17 -20.09 17.09 -3.21
CA ARG A 17 -20.25 18.33 -2.43
C ARG A 17 -21.13 18.16 -1.20
N ILE A 18 -22.15 17.31 -1.28
CA ILE A 18 -23.01 16.99 -0.13
C ILE A 18 -22.20 16.16 0.88
N ASP A 19 -21.41 15.20 0.42
CA ASP A 19 -20.54 14.37 1.28
C ASP A 19 -19.45 15.21 1.97
N GLU A 20 -18.79 16.11 1.24
CA GLU A 20 -17.83 17.07 1.80
C GLU A 20 -18.46 18.02 2.83
N ALA A 21 -19.66 18.54 2.53
CA ALA A 21 -20.38 19.44 3.43
C ALA A 21 -20.84 18.72 4.70
N THR A 22 -21.34 17.48 4.57
CA THR A 22 -21.77 16.67 5.72
C THR A 22 -20.58 16.23 6.57
N SER A 23 -19.46 15.83 5.95
CA SER A 23 -18.23 15.43 6.64
C SER A 23 -17.59 16.60 7.38
N THR A 24 -17.54 17.78 6.77
CA THR A 24 -17.04 19.00 7.42
C THR A 24 -17.94 19.42 8.59
N GLY A 25 -19.26 19.31 8.43
CA GLY A 25 -20.24 19.58 9.48
C GLY A 25 -20.09 18.62 10.65
N LEU A 26 -19.97 17.32 10.37
CA LEU A 26 -19.79 16.26 11.38
C LEU A 26 -18.45 16.42 12.11
N ALA A 27 -17.36 16.70 11.43
CA ALA A 27 -16.06 16.93 12.04
C ALA A 27 -16.08 18.12 13.01
N ARG A 28 -16.80 19.21 12.69
CA ARG A 28 -16.97 20.35 13.60
C ARG A 28 -17.78 19.98 14.84
N VAL A 29 -18.88 19.26 14.68
CA VAL A 29 -19.72 18.82 15.80
C VAL A 29 -18.94 17.88 16.73
N LEU A 30 -18.19 16.94 16.16
CA LEU A 30 -17.34 16.03 16.92
C LEU A 30 -16.20 16.78 17.62
N GLY A 31 -15.61 17.79 16.99
CA GLY A 31 -14.62 18.66 17.62
C GLY A 31 -15.16 19.38 18.85
N TRP A 32 -16.43 19.85 18.81
CA TRP A 32 -17.12 20.40 19.98
C TRP A 32 -17.39 19.35 21.07
N ALA A 33 -17.62 18.09 20.68
CA ALA A 33 -17.78 16.97 21.60
C ALA A 33 -16.46 16.44 22.21
N GLY A 34 -15.32 17.09 21.90
CA GLY A 34 -14.02 16.73 22.46
C GLY A 34 -13.18 15.76 21.64
N PHE A 35 -13.63 15.40 20.44
CA PHE A 35 -12.83 14.62 19.48
C PHE A 35 -11.74 15.50 18.87
N TYR A 36 -10.63 14.87 18.44
CA TYR A 36 -9.50 15.54 17.80
C TYR A 36 -9.07 14.80 16.53
N PRO A 37 -8.39 15.48 15.59
CA PRO A 37 -7.85 14.84 14.39
C PRO A 37 -6.74 13.84 14.74
N GLY A 38 -6.98 12.56 14.51
CA GLY A 38 -6.01 11.48 14.57
C GLY A 38 -5.58 11.01 13.20
N VAL A 39 -4.53 10.21 13.12
CA VAL A 39 -3.95 9.73 11.83
C VAL A 39 -3.97 8.21 11.78
N VAL A 40 -4.56 7.67 10.72
CA VAL A 40 -4.43 6.26 10.34
C VAL A 40 -3.39 6.13 9.23
N GLY A 41 -2.22 5.59 9.55
CA GLY A 41 -1.12 5.41 8.61
C GLY A 41 -1.29 4.15 7.74
N PHE A 42 -1.27 4.29 6.42
CA PHE A 42 -1.36 3.17 5.48
C PHE A 42 0.00 2.66 5.01
N GLY A 43 1.09 3.38 5.35
CA GLY A 43 2.44 3.05 4.95
C GLY A 43 2.88 3.80 3.70
N GLY A 44 3.98 3.34 3.14
CA GLY A 44 4.53 3.92 1.94
C GLY A 44 5.71 3.14 1.41
N TYR A 45 6.24 3.63 0.30
CA TYR A 45 7.49 3.14 -0.30
C TYR A 45 8.31 4.31 -0.82
N ALA A 46 9.60 4.08 -0.97
CA ALA A 46 10.52 5.10 -1.49
C ALA A 46 11.60 4.48 -2.36
N SER A 47 12.02 5.23 -3.40
CA SER A 47 13.34 5.09 -4.00
C SER A 47 14.35 5.87 -3.15
N GLN A 48 15.61 5.94 -3.53
CA GLN A 48 16.60 6.75 -2.80
C GLN A 48 16.32 8.27 -2.86
N THR A 49 15.54 8.73 -3.81
CA THR A 49 15.28 10.16 -4.03
C THR A 49 13.87 10.60 -3.72
N ARG A 50 12.88 9.71 -3.81
CA ARG A 50 11.45 10.02 -3.71
C ARG A 50 10.77 9.06 -2.76
N ALA A 51 10.01 9.57 -1.81
CA ALA A 51 9.18 8.79 -0.90
C ALA A 51 7.70 9.11 -1.11
N ARG A 52 6.86 8.08 -1.25
CA ARG A 52 5.40 8.22 -1.25
C ARG A 52 4.87 7.78 0.11
N VAL A 53 4.13 8.66 0.77
CA VAL A 53 3.55 8.43 2.11
C VAL A 53 2.04 8.54 2.02
N LEU A 54 1.34 7.56 2.59
CA LEU A 54 -0.12 7.47 2.53
C LEU A 54 -0.71 7.32 3.92
N ALA A 55 -1.75 8.12 4.20
CA ALA A 55 -2.48 8.10 5.45
C ALA A 55 -3.89 8.67 5.28
N ARG A 56 -4.69 8.60 6.34
CA ARG A 56 -5.99 9.28 6.44
C ARG A 56 -6.10 9.96 7.79
N VAL A 57 -6.69 11.14 7.81
CA VAL A 57 -7.04 11.85 9.04
C VAL A 57 -8.50 11.62 9.36
N VAL A 58 -8.75 11.17 10.59
CA VAL A 58 -10.09 10.85 11.12
C VAL A 58 -10.26 11.48 12.50
N MET A 59 -11.49 11.66 12.94
CA MET A 59 -11.76 12.16 14.30
C MET A 59 -11.60 11.02 15.33
N GLU A 60 -10.74 11.23 16.32
CA GLU A 60 -10.49 10.31 17.44
C GLU A 60 -10.97 10.88 18.76
N ASP A 61 -11.38 10.00 19.70
CA ASP A 61 -11.78 10.37 21.05
C ASP A 61 -10.55 10.58 21.96
N ARG A 62 -10.59 11.61 22.81
CA ARG A 62 -9.53 11.90 23.80
C ARG A 62 -9.40 10.86 24.91
N VAL A 63 -10.41 10.03 25.15
CA VAL A 63 -10.41 9.02 26.21
C VAL A 63 -9.63 7.74 25.82
N GLY A 64 -8.76 7.83 24.94
CA GLY A 64 -7.63 7.19 24.31
C GLY A 64 -7.14 5.81 24.75
N GLU A 65 -7.86 4.91 25.40
CA GLU A 65 -7.44 3.49 25.51
C GLU A 65 -8.54 2.48 25.18
N ARG A 66 -9.77 2.93 25.02
CA ARG A 66 -10.89 2.09 24.62
C ARG A 66 -11.86 2.89 23.77
N SER A 67 -11.42 3.28 22.60
CA SER A 67 -12.34 3.88 21.63
C SER A 67 -13.55 2.96 21.47
N TRP A 68 -14.71 3.41 21.95
CA TRP A 68 -16.01 2.77 21.75
C TRP A 68 -16.25 2.47 20.26
N LEU A 69 -15.59 3.22 19.37
CA LEU A 69 -15.57 3.01 17.91
C LEU A 69 -14.67 1.85 17.49
N THR A 70 -13.54 1.59 18.16
CA THR A 70 -12.66 0.44 17.82
C THR A 70 -13.20 -0.89 18.32
N GLN A 71 -14.08 -0.91 19.33
CA GLN A 71 -14.78 -2.12 19.77
C GLN A 71 -16.00 -2.45 18.90
N ARG A 72 -16.51 -1.52 18.11
CA ARG A 72 -17.62 -1.76 17.22
C ARG A 72 -17.14 -2.35 15.91
N ARG A 73 -17.33 -3.64 15.80
CA ARG A 73 -16.95 -4.55 14.72
C ARG A 73 -17.56 -4.16 13.38
N GLY A 74 -16.81 -4.30 12.27
CA GLY A 74 -17.33 -4.32 10.91
C GLY A 74 -17.44 -2.96 10.22
N TRP A 75 -18.49 -2.77 9.45
CA TRP A 75 -18.76 -1.66 8.52
C TRP A 75 -18.61 -0.24 9.11
N ARG A 76 -18.58 -0.08 10.44
CA ARG A 76 -18.40 1.23 11.10
C ARG A 76 -17.00 1.81 10.97
N GLN A 77 -15.98 1.01 10.67
CA GLN A 77 -14.64 1.54 10.34
C GLN A 77 -14.63 2.33 9.02
N PHE A 78 -15.66 2.15 8.17
CA PHE A 78 -15.84 2.94 6.96
C PHE A 78 -16.44 4.33 7.21
N PHE A 79 -17.09 4.52 8.35
CA PHE A 79 -17.74 5.77 8.75
C PHE A 79 -16.98 6.51 9.85
N ASP A 80 -15.68 6.25 10.00
CA ASP A 80 -14.85 7.13 10.78
C ASP A 80 -15.00 8.54 10.23
N ALA A 81 -15.37 9.49 11.09
CA ALA A 81 -15.60 10.86 10.67
C ALA A 81 -14.31 11.41 10.06
N GLN A 82 -14.25 11.41 8.75
CA GLN A 82 -13.12 11.93 7.99
C GLN A 82 -12.94 13.43 8.24
N VAL A 83 -11.69 13.89 8.25
CA VAL A 83 -11.38 15.31 8.43
C VAL A 83 -10.85 15.87 7.12
N PRO A 84 -11.76 16.47 6.29
CA PRO A 84 -11.37 17.06 5.03
C PRO A 84 -10.58 18.36 5.26
N PHE A 85 -9.65 18.64 4.35
CA PHE A 85 -8.84 19.87 4.32
C PHE A 85 -8.07 20.15 5.61
N GLN A 86 -7.73 19.09 6.38
CA GLN A 86 -6.92 19.18 7.58
C GLN A 86 -5.46 19.43 7.19
N PRO A 87 -4.83 20.52 7.67
CA PRO A 87 -3.40 20.70 7.48
C PRO A 87 -2.62 19.66 8.30
N VAL A 88 -1.64 19.04 7.66
CA VAL A 88 -0.74 18.07 8.30
C VAL A 88 0.70 18.36 7.92
N LEU A 89 1.62 18.14 8.84
CA LEU A 89 3.05 18.08 8.56
C LEU A 89 3.42 16.63 8.25
N VAL A 90 3.96 16.40 7.07
CA VAL A 90 4.55 15.11 6.69
C VAL A 90 6.07 15.25 6.74
N THR A 91 6.72 14.38 7.51
CA THR A 91 8.17 14.34 7.63
C THR A 91 8.69 12.97 7.21
N CYS A 92 9.71 12.96 6.37
CA CYS A 92 10.36 11.76 5.90
C CYS A 92 11.87 12.01 5.83
N GLY A 93 12.61 11.51 6.82
CA GLY A 93 14.04 11.83 6.96
C GLY A 93 14.28 13.35 7.01
N GLN A 94 15.05 13.88 6.07
CA GLN A 94 15.34 15.32 5.98
C GLN A 94 14.24 16.12 5.24
N ALA A 95 13.33 15.45 4.54
CA ALA A 95 12.26 16.09 3.80
C ALA A 95 11.05 16.37 4.69
N GLN A 96 10.48 17.56 4.56
CA GLN A 96 9.26 17.98 5.24
C GLN A 96 8.33 18.68 4.25
N LYS A 97 7.02 18.49 4.42
CA LYS A 97 6.02 19.22 3.65
C LYS A 97 4.74 19.39 4.46
N VAL A 98 4.20 20.60 4.47
CA VAL A 98 2.84 20.87 4.95
C VAL A 98 1.88 20.65 3.80
N VAL A 99 0.90 19.80 4.00
CA VAL A 99 -0.13 19.49 3.01
C VAL A 99 -1.51 19.47 3.66
N PHE A 100 -2.55 19.56 2.84
CA PHE A 100 -3.93 19.44 3.30
C PHE A 100 -4.49 18.09 2.85
N THR A 101 -5.28 17.46 3.71
CA THR A 101 -6.03 16.27 3.31
C THR A 101 -7.02 16.61 2.20
N ASP A 102 -7.35 15.63 1.38
CA ASP A 102 -8.45 15.76 0.41
C ASP A 102 -9.84 15.74 1.07
N GLY A 103 -10.92 15.76 0.28
CA GLY A 103 -12.30 15.69 0.76
C GLY A 103 -12.64 14.41 1.52
N GLY A 104 -11.89 13.33 1.30
CA GLY A 104 -11.98 12.05 2.02
C GLY A 104 -11.11 11.96 3.27
N GLY A 105 -10.36 13.01 3.60
CA GLY A 105 -9.40 13.03 4.70
C GLY A 105 -8.07 12.34 4.36
N TYR A 106 -7.81 11.98 3.09
CA TYR A 106 -6.59 11.27 2.69
C TYR A 106 -5.40 12.20 2.49
N VAL A 107 -4.24 11.64 2.75
CA VAL A 107 -2.91 12.18 2.39
C VAL A 107 -2.23 11.17 1.48
N ASP A 108 -1.99 11.53 0.23
CA ASP A 108 -1.14 10.78 -0.72
C ASP A 108 -0.10 11.77 -1.27
N ILE A 109 1.10 11.72 -0.73
CA ILE A 109 2.12 12.72 -0.98
C ILE A 109 3.45 12.11 -1.39
N GLU A 110 4.11 12.72 -2.37
CA GLU A 110 5.51 12.46 -2.69
C GLU A 110 6.40 13.53 -2.07
N LEU A 111 7.45 13.08 -1.36
CA LEU A 111 8.53 13.91 -0.85
C LEU A 111 9.83 13.57 -1.57
N VAL A 112 10.61 14.59 -1.89
CA VAL A 112 11.90 14.47 -2.59
C VAL A 112 13.02 14.81 -1.62
N GLY A 113 14.16 14.10 -1.74
CA GLY A 113 15.36 14.43 -0.96
C GLY A 113 15.27 14.02 0.51
N HIS A 114 14.64 12.88 0.81
CA HIS A 114 14.46 12.41 2.19
C HIS A 114 15.75 11.92 2.87
N GLY A 115 16.78 11.50 2.13
CA GLY A 115 18.08 11.07 2.67
C GLY A 115 18.05 9.78 3.51
N LEU A 116 16.96 9.00 3.46
CA LEU A 116 16.85 7.73 4.20
C LEU A 116 17.63 6.62 3.51
N GLN A 117 18.17 5.70 4.32
CA GLN A 117 18.87 4.52 3.82
C GLN A 117 17.89 3.42 3.38
N PRO A 118 18.29 2.53 2.45
CA PRO A 118 17.49 1.37 2.06
C PRO A 118 17.10 0.50 3.26
N GLY A 119 15.91 -0.09 3.18
CA GLY A 119 15.34 -0.91 4.24
C GLY A 119 13.99 -0.36 4.74
N TRP A 120 13.52 -0.91 5.86
CA TRP A 120 12.35 -0.37 6.54
C TRP A 120 12.74 0.87 7.34
N GLN A 121 12.06 1.96 7.07
CA GLN A 121 12.24 3.28 7.65
C GLN A 121 10.89 3.79 8.16
N VAL A 122 10.89 4.98 8.73
CA VAL A 122 9.69 5.62 9.27
C VAL A 122 9.55 7.01 8.65
N ALA A 123 8.36 7.30 8.14
CA ALA A 123 7.88 8.65 7.92
C ALA A 123 6.92 9.02 9.06
N SER A 124 6.66 10.29 9.30
CA SER A 124 5.70 10.72 10.31
C SER A 124 4.69 11.70 9.73
N ILE A 125 3.45 11.63 10.25
CA ILE A 125 2.40 12.61 9.94
C ILE A 125 1.89 13.19 11.25
N GLN A 126 1.80 14.52 11.27
CA GLN A 126 1.36 15.26 12.42
C GLN A 126 0.25 16.25 12.03
N PRO A 127 -1.00 16.10 12.51
CA PRO A 127 -2.06 17.08 12.28
C PRO A 127 -1.72 18.42 12.94
N LEU A 128 -1.90 19.51 12.19
CA LEU A 128 -1.65 20.88 12.64
C LEU A 128 -2.97 21.57 13.00
N ASN A 129 -2.92 22.50 13.94
CA ASN A 129 -4.09 23.33 14.24
C ASN A 129 -4.40 24.26 13.05
N ALA A 130 -5.55 24.05 12.41
CA ALA A 130 -5.92 24.76 11.18
C ALA A 130 -6.04 26.29 11.37
N VAL A 131 -6.49 26.74 12.55
CA VAL A 131 -6.60 28.17 12.86
C VAL A 131 -5.21 28.80 12.97
N ASP A 132 -4.27 28.10 13.61
CA ASP A 132 -2.90 28.57 13.76
C ASP A 132 -2.17 28.61 12.39
N VAL A 133 -2.39 27.57 11.54
CA VAL A 133 -1.86 27.52 10.17
C VAL A 133 -2.36 28.69 9.34
N GLN A 134 -3.65 28.96 9.38
CA GLN A 134 -4.26 30.07 8.65
C GLN A 134 -3.75 31.42 9.18
N ARG A 135 -3.71 31.62 10.50
CA ARG A 135 -3.25 32.85 11.15
C ARG A 135 -1.78 33.16 10.82
N MET A 136 -0.94 32.13 10.78
CA MET A 136 0.50 32.28 10.47
C MET A 136 0.78 32.37 8.97
N GLY A 137 -0.20 32.12 8.11
CA GLY A 137 -0.02 32.13 6.66
C GLY A 137 1.04 31.12 6.20
N VAL A 138 1.02 29.90 6.80
CA VAL A 138 1.95 28.83 6.46
C VAL A 138 1.80 28.46 4.99
N ARG A 139 2.91 28.35 4.27
CA ARG A 139 2.97 28.04 2.85
C ARG A 139 3.66 26.70 2.61
N GLU A 140 3.44 26.13 1.44
CA GLU A 140 4.24 25.03 0.96
C GLU A 140 5.73 25.45 0.90
N GLY A 141 6.61 24.64 1.54
CA GLY A 141 8.04 24.97 1.66
C GLY A 141 8.46 25.61 3.00
N ASP A 142 7.54 26.13 3.79
CA ASP A 142 7.84 26.54 5.16
C ASP A 142 8.28 25.34 5.99
N ARG A 143 9.31 25.53 6.83
CA ARG A 143 9.82 24.47 7.71
C ARG A 143 9.25 24.61 9.11
N LEU A 144 8.91 23.49 9.71
CA LEU A 144 8.42 23.42 11.09
C LEU A 144 9.42 22.66 11.95
N TYR A 145 9.73 23.22 13.10
CA TYR A 145 10.71 22.66 14.03
C TYR A 145 10.08 22.49 15.42
N PRO A 146 10.47 21.45 16.19
CA PRO A 146 10.10 21.38 17.59
C PRO A 146 10.47 22.66 18.33
N SER A 147 9.59 23.16 19.21
CA SER A 147 9.89 24.31 20.06
C SER A 147 10.69 23.80 21.26
N SER A 148 11.97 24.18 21.34
CA SER A 148 12.85 23.80 22.45
C SER A 148 12.49 24.41 23.80
N ASP A 149 11.58 25.41 23.83
CA ASP A 149 11.31 26.22 25.03
C ASP A 149 10.17 25.67 25.91
N VAL A 150 9.63 24.47 25.59
CA VAL A 150 8.56 23.84 26.38
C VAL A 150 8.93 22.38 26.61
N GLU A 151 9.63 22.10 27.70
CA GLU A 151 9.53 20.83 28.40
C GLU A 151 8.11 20.75 28.99
N GLY A 152 7.19 20.25 28.20
CA GLY A 152 5.80 20.09 28.60
C GLY A 152 4.94 19.81 27.40
N ALA A 153 4.78 18.50 27.06
CA ALA A 153 3.55 18.11 26.41
C ALA A 153 2.42 18.67 27.27
N THR A 154 1.56 19.53 26.70
CA THR A 154 0.35 19.95 27.41
C THR A 154 -0.38 18.68 27.87
N ALA A 155 -1.15 18.76 28.96
CA ALA A 155 -1.95 17.63 29.47
C ALA A 155 -2.84 16.98 28.37
N SER A 156 -2.98 17.63 27.22
CA SER A 156 -3.69 17.19 26.00
C SER A 156 -2.82 16.45 24.98
N GLY A 157 -1.51 16.25 25.20
CA GLY A 157 -0.60 15.61 24.23
C GLY A 157 -0.29 16.44 23.00
N GLU A 158 -0.67 17.72 22.97
CA GLU A 158 -0.35 18.65 21.88
C GLU A 158 1.09 19.15 22.02
N SER A 159 1.78 19.30 20.89
CA SER A 159 3.12 19.90 20.79
C SER A 159 3.06 21.28 20.13
N LEU A 160 4.06 22.12 20.42
CA LEU A 160 4.24 23.41 19.75
C LEU A 160 5.37 23.31 18.73
N LEU A 161 5.08 23.68 17.49
CA LEU A 161 6.05 23.76 16.41
C LEU A 161 6.35 25.23 16.08
N ARG A 162 7.63 25.55 15.87
CA ARG A 162 8.06 26.87 15.38
C ARG A 162 8.00 26.88 13.87
N VAL A 163 7.42 27.91 13.28
CA VAL A 163 7.37 28.10 11.82
C VAL A 163 8.56 28.94 11.41
N GLY A 164 9.45 28.36 10.59
CA GLY A 164 10.58 29.05 9.98
C GLY A 164 10.37 29.16 8.47
N ARG A 165 10.55 30.37 7.93
CA ARG A 165 10.59 30.61 6.49
C ARG A 165 12.03 30.65 6.02
N ALA A 166 12.43 29.65 5.21
CA ALA A 166 13.82 29.46 4.82
C ALA A 166 14.41 30.66 4.04
N GLU A 167 13.58 31.32 3.22
CA GLU A 167 13.98 32.45 2.38
C GLU A 167 14.22 33.73 3.19
N GLU A 168 13.61 33.90 4.35
CA GLU A 168 13.65 35.11 5.14
C GLU A 168 14.51 34.99 6.42
N GLY A 169 14.94 33.77 6.78
CA GLY A 169 15.65 33.49 8.05
C GLY A 169 14.81 33.83 9.30
N ARG A 170 13.50 34.04 9.15
CA ARG A 170 12.60 34.60 10.15
C ARG A 170 11.72 33.53 10.77
N VAL A 171 11.60 33.54 12.08
CA VAL A 171 10.58 32.76 12.82
C VAL A 171 9.27 33.55 12.79
N LEU A 172 8.22 32.97 12.17
CA LEU A 172 6.90 33.58 12.06
C LEU A 172 6.08 33.46 13.35
N GLY A 173 6.25 32.37 14.09
CA GLY A 173 5.51 32.10 15.32
C GLY A 173 5.47 30.63 15.68
N ARG A 174 4.47 30.24 16.45
CA ARG A 174 4.26 28.87 16.93
C ARG A 174 2.89 28.36 16.50
N ILE A 175 2.82 27.08 16.14
CA ILE A 175 1.60 26.35 15.76
C ILE A 175 1.42 25.18 16.72
N ARG A 176 0.19 24.99 17.20
CA ARG A 176 -0.20 23.78 17.91
C ARG A 176 -0.33 22.62 16.93
N ALA A 177 0.15 21.46 17.34
CA ALA A 177 0.08 20.24 16.55
C ALA A 177 -0.35 19.07 17.45
N ALA A 178 -1.16 18.18 16.92
CA ALA A 178 -1.53 16.94 17.59
C ALA A 178 -0.33 15.97 17.67
N LYS A 179 -0.53 14.81 18.30
CA LYS A 179 0.51 13.78 18.38
C LYS A 179 0.93 13.34 16.96
N SER A 180 2.23 13.22 16.75
CA SER A 180 2.79 12.64 15.52
C SER A 180 2.54 11.14 15.49
N VAL A 181 2.21 10.62 14.31
CA VAL A 181 2.02 9.19 14.06
C VAL A 181 3.07 8.69 13.08
N ASP A 182 3.75 7.64 13.49
CA ASP A 182 4.78 6.98 12.70
C ASP A 182 4.17 6.05 11.65
N ILE A 183 4.69 6.15 10.43
CA ILE A 183 4.20 5.42 9.26
C ILE A 183 5.35 4.59 8.69
N PRO A 184 5.23 3.27 8.63
CA PRO A 184 6.26 2.42 8.07
C PRO A 184 6.45 2.71 6.57
N LEU A 185 7.70 2.84 6.16
CA LEU A 185 8.13 3.18 4.82
C LEU A 185 9.19 2.20 4.34
N ARG A 186 8.96 1.51 3.22
CA ARG A 186 9.98 0.66 2.60
C ARG A 186 10.81 1.48 1.61
N VAL A 187 12.05 1.77 1.97
CA VAL A 187 13.03 2.39 1.06
C VAL A 187 13.73 1.27 0.27
N ILE A 188 13.67 1.37 -1.06
CA ILE A 188 14.23 0.41 -1.99
C ILE A 188 15.52 1.00 -2.55
N GLY A 189 16.62 0.23 -2.45
CA GLY A 189 17.93 0.63 -2.94
C GLY A 189 18.01 0.57 -4.48
N ASP A 190 18.94 1.32 -5.05
CA ASP A 190 19.17 1.32 -6.51
C ASP A 190 19.85 0.03 -6.98
N ASP A 191 20.41 -0.75 -6.05
CA ASP A 191 21.01 -2.07 -6.27
C ASP A 191 19.98 -3.20 -6.35
N GLU A 192 18.74 -2.96 -5.91
CA GLU A 192 17.64 -3.94 -6.02
C GLU A 192 17.27 -4.15 -7.49
N ARG A 193 17.28 -5.43 -7.91
CA ARG A 193 16.97 -5.83 -9.29
C ARG A 193 15.61 -6.45 -9.44
N TYR A 194 15.07 -7.00 -8.37
CA TYR A 194 13.79 -7.71 -8.38
C TYR A 194 12.85 -7.17 -7.31
N GLY A 195 11.56 -7.32 -7.57
CA GLY A 195 10.50 -7.01 -6.61
C GLY A 195 9.28 -7.88 -6.88
N VAL A 196 8.38 -7.94 -5.92
CA VAL A 196 7.14 -8.71 -6.02
C VAL A 196 5.96 -7.74 -5.99
N VAL A 197 5.02 -7.89 -6.92
CA VAL A 197 3.69 -7.29 -6.85
C VAL A 197 2.69 -8.42 -6.73
N SER A 198 1.95 -8.47 -5.63
CA SER A 198 0.91 -9.47 -5.41
C SER A 198 -0.46 -8.81 -5.31
N ASP A 199 -1.43 -9.33 -6.04
CA ASP A 199 -2.83 -9.09 -5.73
C ASP A 199 -3.19 -9.68 -4.36
N ILE A 200 -4.35 -9.30 -3.82
CA ILE A 200 -4.81 -9.67 -2.48
C ILE A 200 -6.01 -10.62 -2.56
N ASP A 201 -7.12 -10.16 -3.14
CA ASP A 201 -8.39 -10.88 -3.16
C ASP A 201 -8.30 -12.11 -4.07
N ASP A 202 -8.67 -13.27 -3.57
CA ASP A 202 -8.58 -14.58 -4.25
C ASP A 202 -7.16 -15.00 -4.66
N THR A 203 -6.15 -14.15 -4.44
CA THR A 203 -4.73 -14.48 -4.61
C THR A 203 -4.07 -14.91 -3.31
N ILE A 204 -4.16 -14.11 -2.24
CA ILE A 204 -3.59 -14.44 -0.92
C ILE A 204 -4.65 -14.68 0.15
N ILE A 205 -5.84 -14.13 -0.03
CA ILE A 205 -7.01 -14.26 0.84
C ILE A 205 -8.11 -15.00 0.08
N VAL A 206 -8.73 -16.00 0.70
CA VAL A 206 -9.93 -16.65 0.14
C VAL A 206 -11.12 -15.71 0.33
N SER A 207 -11.66 -15.16 -0.76
CA SER A 207 -12.70 -14.11 -0.69
C SER A 207 -14.12 -14.64 -0.65
N MET A 208 -14.45 -15.83 -1.17
CA MET A 208 -15.79 -16.52 -1.19
C MET A 208 -17.02 -15.61 -1.20
N ILE A 209 -16.94 -14.39 -1.74
CA ILE A 209 -18.02 -13.40 -1.71
C ILE A 209 -18.60 -13.26 -3.12
N PRO A 210 -19.87 -13.67 -3.35
CA PRO A 210 -20.52 -13.46 -4.64
C PRO A 210 -20.56 -11.99 -5.02
N ARG A 211 -20.15 -11.66 -6.24
CA ARG A 211 -20.19 -10.29 -6.78
C ARG A 211 -21.58 -9.65 -6.77
N LEU A 212 -22.64 -10.45 -6.83
CA LEU A 212 -24.03 -9.99 -6.75
C LEU A 212 -24.38 -9.32 -5.41
N LEU A 213 -23.57 -9.53 -4.37
CA LEU A 213 -23.76 -8.95 -3.04
C LEU A 213 -22.80 -7.77 -2.80
N THR A 214 -22.52 -6.94 -3.80
CA THR A 214 -21.67 -5.76 -3.65
C THR A 214 -22.14 -4.79 -2.53
N ALA A 215 -23.42 -4.70 -2.28
CA ALA A 215 -23.96 -3.96 -1.12
C ALA A 215 -23.69 -4.71 0.20
N ALA A 216 -23.66 -6.06 0.19
CA ALA A 216 -23.30 -6.89 1.33
C ALA A 216 -21.77 -7.02 1.52
N LYS A 217 -20.95 -6.67 0.51
CA LYS A 217 -19.50 -6.59 0.65
C LYS A 217 -19.09 -5.70 1.82
N HIS A 218 -19.84 -4.63 2.07
CA HIS A 218 -19.63 -3.74 3.20
C HIS A 218 -19.97 -4.40 4.56
N ALA A 219 -20.97 -5.27 4.62
CA ALA A 219 -21.35 -5.98 5.83
C ALA A 219 -20.45 -7.22 6.08
N LEU A 220 -19.94 -7.84 5.01
CA LEU A 220 -19.08 -9.01 5.02
C LEU A 220 -17.56 -8.67 5.15
N MET A 221 -17.20 -7.41 5.08
CA MET A 221 -15.85 -6.92 5.43
C MET A 221 -15.57 -6.99 6.95
N GLU A 222 -16.42 -7.67 7.70
CA GLU A 222 -16.13 -8.02 9.08
C GLU A 222 -14.85 -8.85 9.14
N ARG A 223 -13.78 -8.19 9.61
CA ARG A 223 -12.50 -8.79 9.94
C ARG A 223 -11.73 -9.42 8.78
N VAL A 224 -11.16 -8.58 7.92
CA VAL A 224 -10.10 -9.04 7.00
C VAL A 224 -9.02 -9.82 7.75
N SER A 225 -8.74 -9.45 9.01
CA SER A 225 -7.80 -10.16 9.88
C SER A 225 -8.18 -11.62 10.13
N ASP A 226 -9.46 -11.97 10.11
CA ASP A 226 -9.96 -13.31 10.47
C ASP A 226 -10.16 -14.23 9.24
N ARG A 227 -9.94 -13.72 8.03
CA ARG A 227 -10.07 -14.50 6.80
C ARG A 227 -9.02 -15.59 6.67
N GLU A 228 -9.35 -16.59 5.88
CA GLU A 228 -8.42 -17.67 5.55
C GLU A 228 -7.43 -17.25 4.47
N ALA A 229 -6.18 -17.65 4.67
CA ALA A 229 -5.15 -17.53 3.65
C ALA A 229 -5.29 -18.63 2.60
N VAL A 230 -5.03 -18.32 1.35
CA VAL A 230 -4.91 -19.34 0.30
C VAL A 230 -3.77 -20.29 0.67
N PRO A 231 -4.02 -21.61 0.66
CA PRO A 231 -3.03 -22.60 1.09
C PRO A 231 -1.67 -22.45 0.39
N GLY A 232 -0.59 -22.46 1.17
CA GLY A 232 0.77 -22.38 0.65
C GLY A 232 1.23 -21.02 0.12
N MET A 233 0.34 -20.03 -0.08
CA MET A 233 0.70 -18.75 -0.69
C MET A 233 1.67 -17.92 0.16
N ALA A 234 1.55 -17.94 1.48
CA ALA A 234 2.54 -17.30 2.35
C ALA A 234 3.93 -17.90 2.15
N GLY A 235 4.04 -19.23 2.09
CA GLY A 235 5.28 -19.93 1.78
C GLY A 235 5.83 -19.60 0.40
N PHE A 236 4.95 -19.54 -0.61
CA PHE A 236 5.30 -19.17 -1.97
C PHE A 236 5.86 -17.74 -2.03
N LEU A 237 5.14 -16.75 -1.51
CA LEU A 237 5.59 -15.35 -1.54
C LEU A 237 6.90 -15.14 -0.75
N ARG A 238 7.07 -15.79 0.41
CA ARG A 238 8.34 -15.73 1.14
C ARG A 238 9.48 -16.35 0.34
N ARG A 239 9.23 -17.44 -0.36
CA ARG A 239 10.22 -18.09 -1.21
C ARG A 239 10.62 -17.17 -2.35
N VAL A 240 9.64 -16.62 -3.09
CA VAL A 240 9.88 -15.69 -4.19
C VAL A 240 10.60 -14.42 -3.70
N ALA A 241 10.20 -13.86 -2.56
CA ALA A 241 10.84 -12.69 -1.97
C ALA A 241 12.29 -12.94 -1.48
N ARG A 242 12.69 -14.19 -1.28
CA ARG A 242 14.07 -14.57 -0.91
C ARG A 242 14.88 -15.09 -2.09
N PHE A 243 14.24 -15.34 -3.23
CA PHE A 243 14.88 -15.98 -4.36
C PHE A 243 15.68 -14.97 -5.18
N ASN A 244 16.97 -15.23 -5.27
CA ASN A 244 17.80 -14.73 -6.35
C ASN A 244 17.47 -15.60 -7.59
N LEU A 245 16.56 -15.14 -8.46
CA LEU A 245 16.12 -15.91 -9.65
C LEU A 245 17.25 -16.20 -10.65
N TYR A 246 18.42 -15.56 -10.48
CA TYR A 246 19.59 -15.76 -11.32
C TYR A 246 20.87 -15.88 -10.48
N PRO A 247 21.54 -17.05 -10.45
CA PRO A 247 22.74 -17.30 -9.64
C PRO A 247 23.97 -16.45 -9.99
N SER A 248 24.00 -15.77 -11.12
CA SER A 248 25.17 -15.05 -11.63
C SER A 248 25.52 -13.75 -10.90
N VAL A 249 24.75 -13.33 -9.89
CA VAL A 249 25.02 -12.11 -9.10
C VAL A 249 25.50 -12.42 -7.67
N GLN A 250 25.60 -13.70 -7.28
CA GLN A 250 25.89 -14.11 -5.90
C GLN A 250 27.35 -13.91 -5.42
N GLU A 251 28.31 -13.56 -6.29
CA GLU A 251 29.73 -13.60 -5.92
C GLU A 251 30.28 -12.38 -5.18
N LYS A 252 29.50 -11.35 -4.85
CA LYS A 252 30.03 -10.14 -4.19
C LYS A 252 29.48 -9.79 -2.80
N HIS A 253 28.65 -10.61 -2.18
CA HIS A 253 28.05 -10.27 -0.87
C HIS A 253 28.42 -11.22 0.30
N THR A 254 29.45 -12.03 0.20
CA THR A 254 29.77 -13.05 1.22
C THR A 254 30.64 -12.56 2.38
N GLU A 255 30.93 -11.27 2.50
CA GLU A 255 31.69 -10.76 3.66
C GLU A 255 31.04 -9.53 4.29
N ARG A 256 29.90 -9.72 4.95
CA ARG A 256 29.46 -8.78 5.99
C ARG A 256 29.14 -9.57 7.26
N LYS A 257 30.06 -9.44 8.23
CA LYS A 257 30.04 -10.08 9.56
C LYS A 257 28.65 -9.97 10.21
N GLU A 258 28.15 -11.12 10.64
CA GLU A 258 27.02 -11.26 11.56
C GLU A 258 27.28 -10.48 12.84
N SER A 259 26.53 -9.40 13.06
CA SER A 259 26.39 -8.78 14.37
C SER A 259 24.92 -8.80 14.78
N SER A 260 24.70 -9.41 15.89
CA SER A 260 23.53 -9.69 16.67
C SER A 260 22.38 -8.66 16.60
N SER A 261 21.31 -9.00 15.90
CA SER A 261 19.91 -8.69 16.23
C SER A 261 19.01 -9.63 15.43
N ALA A 262 18.75 -10.80 15.95
CA ALA A 262 18.26 -11.96 15.20
C ALA A 262 16.79 -11.89 14.73
N ALA A 263 16.03 -10.87 15.08
CA ALA A 263 14.64 -10.71 14.63
C ALA A 263 14.48 -9.69 13.49
N HIS A 264 15.26 -8.62 13.47
CA HIS A 264 15.27 -7.62 12.38
C HIS A 264 16.18 -7.99 11.21
N GLY A 265 17.20 -8.81 11.44
CA GLY A 265 18.19 -9.19 10.42
C GLY A 265 17.68 -10.14 9.34
N ARG A 266 16.59 -10.88 9.57
CA ARG A 266 16.03 -11.81 8.57
C ARG A 266 15.20 -11.14 7.47
N GLN A 267 14.79 -9.89 7.65
CA GLN A 267 14.05 -9.11 6.64
C GLN A 267 14.95 -8.21 5.78
N ALA A 268 16.19 -8.00 6.17
CA ALA A 268 17.11 -7.07 5.51
C ALA A 268 17.47 -7.48 4.07
N ASN A 269 17.38 -8.77 3.73
CA ASN A 269 17.75 -9.32 2.41
C ASN A 269 16.53 -9.80 1.57
N ALA A 270 15.31 -9.46 1.96
CA ALA A 270 14.12 -9.82 1.19
C ALA A 270 13.81 -8.77 0.14
N LEU A 271 13.44 -9.22 -1.07
CA LEU A 271 12.95 -8.36 -2.14
C LEU A 271 11.78 -7.49 -1.66
N PRO A 272 11.63 -6.28 -2.20
CA PRO A 272 10.47 -5.45 -1.90
C PRO A 272 9.18 -6.12 -2.38
N VAL A 273 8.18 -6.12 -1.52
CA VAL A 273 6.84 -6.65 -1.81
C VAL A 273 5.83 -5.50 -1.83
N MET A 274 5.02 -5.45 -2.87
CA MET A 274 3.90 -4.54 -3.04
C MET A 274 2.60 -5.35 -3.10
N TYR A 275 1.62 -5.01 -2.27
CA TYR A 275 0.29 -5.60 -2.30
C TYR A 275 -0.65 -4.65 -3.04
N LEU A 276 -1.13 -5.07 -4.21
CA LEU A 276 -1.93 -4.28 -5.13
C LEU A 276 -3.37 -4.79 -5.15
N SER A 277 -4.33 -3.99 -4.69
CA SER A 277 -5.74 -4.38 -4.63
C SER A 277 -6.65 -3.25 -5.06
N THR A 278 -7.84 -3.60 -5.54
CA THR A 278 -8.94 -2.68 -5.80
C THR A 278 -9.75 -2.34 -4.54
N GLY A 279 -9.38 -2.92 -3.40
CA GLY A 279 -9.98 -2.63 -2.10
C GLY A 279 -9.60 -1.24 -1.57
N PRO A 280 -10.39 -0.68 -0.66
CA PRO A 280 -10.15 0.65 -0.11
C PRO A 280 -9.06 0.67 0.98
N TRP A 281 -8.41 1.82 1.14
CA TRP A 281 -7.31 2.04 2.09
C TRP A 281 -7.64 1.70 3.55
N ASN A 282 -8.88 1.84 3.98
CA ASN A 282 -9.31 1.50 5.35
C ASN A 282 -9.17 0.02 5.69
N LEU A 283 -8.97 -0.87 4.71
CA LEU A 283 -8.68 -2.29 4.96
C LEU A 283 -7.23 -2.54 5.41
N VAL A 284 -6.31 -1.60 5.18
CA VAL A 284 -4.88 -1.77 5.44
C VAL A 284 -4.54 -2.18 6.86
N PRO A 285 -5.14 -1.64 7.94
CA PRO A 285 -4.86 -2.11 9.30
C PRO A 285 -5.19 -3.60 9.49
N GLY A 286 -6.35 -4.04 8.99
CA GLY A 286 -6.76 -5.45 9.03
C GLY A 286 -5.88 -6.34 8.15
N LEU A 287 -5.48 -5.86 6.96
CA LEU A 287 -4.57 -6.57 6.07
C LEU A 287 -3.18 -6.76 6.69
N ARG A 288 -2.64 -5.75 7.37
CA ARG A 288 -1.36 -5.91 8.10
C ARG A 288 -1.45 -6.98 9.17
N GLU A 289 -2.52 -6.98 9.94
CA GLU A 289 -2.72 -8.01 10.98
C GLU A 289 -2.89 -9.39 10.34
N PHE A 290 -3.63 -9.51 9.22
CA PHE A 290 -3.73 -10.73 8.45
C PHE A 290 -2.35 -11.21 7.98
N LEU A 291 -1.54 -10.36 7.32
CA LEU A 291 -0.20 -10.72 6.84
C LEU A 291 0.69 -11.21 7.99
N ARG A 292 0.65 -10.52 9.14
CA ARG A 292 1.43 -10.88 10.32
C ARG A 292 1.00 -12.23 10.89
N ARG A 293 -0.30 -12.48 11.02
CA ARG A 293 -0.88 -13.70 11.60
C ARG A 293 -0.64 -14.93 10.72
N THR A 294 -0.67 -14.73 9.40
CA THR A 294 -0.55 -15.80 8.41
C THR A 294 0.87 -15.91 7.82
N ASP A 295 1.82 -15.16 8.40
CA ASP A 295 3.26 -15.21 8.06
C ASP A 295 3.55 -14.89 6.60
N PHE A 296 2.78 -13.97 5.99
CA PHE A 296 3.13 -13.35 4.70
C PHE A 296 4.28 -12.36 4.86
N PRO A 297 5.09 -12.13 3.80
CA PRO A 297 6.10 -11.09 3.85
C PRO A 297 5.46 -9.71 4.02
N MET A 298 6.08 -8.86 4.85
CA MET A 298 5.63 -7.47 4.97
C MET A 298 5.89 -6.70 3.68
N GLY A 299 4.93 -5.85 3.29
CA GLY A 299 5.00 -5.08 2.05
C GLY A 299 4.27 -3.74 2.15
N ALA A 300 4.48 -2.89 1.14
CA ALA A 300 3.69 -1.68 0.95
C ALA A 300 2.36 -2.02 0.27
N PHE A 301 1.33 -1.24 0.59
CA PHE A 301 0.00 -1.41 0.01
C PHE A 301 -0.26 -0.38 -1.08
N LEU A 302 -0.92 -0.81 -2.15
CA LEU A 302 -1.38 -0.01 -3.27
C LEU A 302 -2.88 -0.25 -3.42
N MET A 303 -3.67 0.54 -2.68
CA MET A 303 -5.13 0.40 -2.56
C MET A 303 -5.86 1.51 -3.30
N THR A 304 -7.19 1.47 -3.32
CA THR A 304 -8.02 2.53 -3.92
C THR A 304 -8.62 3.45 -2.86
N ASP A 305 -9.01 4.65 -3.28
CA ASP A 305 -9.87 5.50 -2.48
C ASP A 305 -11.32 5.06 -2.61
N PHE A 306 -12.04 5.13 -1.51
CA PHE A 306 -13.46 4.84 -1.44
C PHE A 306 -14.23 6.15 -1.30
N GLY A 307 -14.78 6.66 -2.40
CA GLY A 307 -15.57 7.88 -2.37
C GLY A 307 -16.58 7.97 -3.52
N PRO A 308 -17.69 8.70 -3.35
CA PRO A 308 -18.73 8.89 -4.38
C PRO A 308 -18.24 9.65 -5.62
N SER A 309 -17.05 10.22 -5.59
CA SER A 309 -16.38 10.84 -6.75
C SER A 309 -15.89 9.85 -7.80
N ASN A 310 -15.82 8.54 -7.48
CA ASN A 310 -15.37 7.50 -8.39
C ASN A 310 -16.52 6.86 -9.15
N THR A 311 -16.97 7.55 -10.20
CA THR A 311 -17.95 7.06 -11.17
C THR A 311 -17.39 5.94 -12.01
N GLY A 312 -17.88 4.74 -11.81
CA GLY A 312 -17.56 3.58 -12.62
C GLY A 312 -16.65 2.59 -11.90
N TRP A 313 -17.08 2.10 -10.78
CA TRP A 313 -16.37 1.25 -9.83
C TRP A 313 -15.58 0.09 -10.44
N PHE A 314 -16.07 -0.55 -11.50
CA PHE A 314 -15.36 -1.65 -12.17
C PHE A 314 -14.28 -1.17 -13.16
N ARG A 315 -14.54 -0.07 -13.88
CA ARG A 315 -13.52 0.53 -14.76
C ARG A 315 -12.38 1.15 -13.95
N SER A 316 -12.70 1.71 -12.77
CA SER A 316 -11.70 2.33 -11.91
C SER A 316 -10.72 1.32 -11.29
N GLY A 317 -11.16 0.09 -11.00
CA GLY A 317 -10.31 -0.95 -10.41
C GLY A 317 -9.20 -1.43 -11.34
N VAL A 318 -9.53 -1.74 -12.59
CA VAL A 318 -8.57 -2.12 -13.64
C VAL A 318 -7.59 -0.97 -13.90
N GLU A 319 -8.12 0.23 -14.11
CA GLU A 319 -7.29 1.42 -14.34
C GLU A 319 -6.42 1.80 -13.13
N HIS A 320 -6.89 1.55 -11.91
CA HIS A 320 -6.06 1.71 -10.71
C HIS A 320 -4.86 0.78 -10.75
N LYS A 321 -5.06 -0.54 -10.94
CA LYS A 321 -3.97 -1.50 -11.02
C LYS A 321 -2.97 -1.14 -12.12
N LYS A 322 -3.45 -0.79 -13.33
CA LYS A 322 -2.60 -0.35 -14.45
C LYS A 322 -1.79 0.91 -14.10
N ARG A 323 -2.42 1.89 -13.48
CA ARG A 323 -1.77 3.15 -13.07
C ARG A 323 -0.68 2.91 -12.02
N GLU A 324 -0.96 2.10 -11.01
CA GLU A 324 0.02 1.81 -9.95
C GLU A 324 1.20 0.99 -10.48
N LEU A 325 0.99 0.01 -11.36
CA LEU A 325 2.07 -0.72 -12.03
C LEU A 325 2.97 0.22 -12.85
N ARG A 326 2.39 1.12 -13.66
CA ARG A 326 3.15 2.15 -14.40
C ARG A 326 3.89 3.11 -13.47
N ARG A 327 3.31 3.43 -12.30
CA ARG A 327 3.98 4.24 -11.27
C ARG A 327 5.20 3.52 -10.70
N LEU A 328 5.10 2.22 -10.43
CA LEU A 328 6.23 1.43 -9.96
C LEU A 328 7.40 1.45 -10.93
N VAL A 329 7.17 1.29 -12.25
CA VAL A 329 8.24 1.37 -13.25
C VAL A 329 8.89 2.76 -13.29
N ARG A 330 8.09 3.83 -13.20
CA ARG A 330 8.63 5.20 -13.16
C ARG A 330 9.45 5.49 -11.92
N THR A 331 9.06 4.90 -10.77
CA THR A 331 9.77 5.09 -9.50
C THR A 331 11.00 4.18 -9.40
N PHE A 332 10.92 2.97 -9.98
CA PHE A 332 11.94 1.93 -9.90
C PHE A 332 12.24 1.35 -11.30
N PRO A 333 12.87 2.11 -12.20
CA PRO A 333 13.06 1.71 -13.60
C PRO A 333 13.97 0.49 -13.77
N ASN A 334 14.79 0.19 -12.79
CA ASN A 334 15.76 -0.93 -12.83
C ASN A 334 15.21 -2.23 -12.24
N ILE A 335 14.01 -2.22 -11.66
CA ILE A 335 13.41 -3.40 -11.04
C ILE A 335 12.65 -4.22 -12.08
N GLN A 336 12.86 -5.52 -12.05
CA GLN A 336 12.04 -6.52 -12.72
C GLN A 336 11.03 -7.09 -11.72
N TRP A 337 9.75 -6.91 -12.00
CA TRP A 337 8.68 -7.29 -11.09
C TRP A 337 8.22 -8.72 -11.34
N ILE A 338 8.05 -9.48 -10.27
CA ILE A 338 7.34 -10.75 -10.24
C ILE A 338 5.90 -10.42 -9.94
N LEU A 339 5.00 -10.67 -10.90
CA LEU A 339 3.59 -10.35 -10.80
C LEU A 339 2.83 -11.61 -10.35
N VAL A 340 2.07 -11.48 -9.28
CA VAL A 340 1.28 -12.59 -8.69
C VAL A 340 -0.18 -12.17 -8.61
N GLY A 341 -1.07 -12.95 -9.20
CA GLY A 341 -2.51 -12.67 -9.26
C GLY A 341 -3.32 -13.95 -9.40
N ASP A 342 -4.60 -13.80 -9.70
CA ASP A 342 -5.54 -14.90 -9.94
C ASP A 342 -6.23 -14.80 -11.30
N ASP A 343 -6.90 -15.87 -11.72
CA ASP A 343 -7.65 -15.94 -12.99
C ASP A 343 -9.16 -15.71 -12.84
N GLY A 344 -9.63 -15.38 -11.64
CA GLY A 344 -11.02 -15.03 -11.37
C GLY A 344 -11.33 -13.54 -11.57
N GLN A 345 -10.29 -12.73 -11.84
CA GLN A 345 -10.42 -11.30 -12.09
C GLN A 345 -9.65 -10.90 -13.37
N HIS A 346 -9.37 -9.59 -13.51
CA HIS A 346 -8.68 -9.05 -14.69
C HIS A 346 -7.14 -9.08 -14.59
N ASP A 347 -6.55 -9.78 -13.62
CA ASP A 347 -5.09 -9.81 -13.46
C ASP A 347 -4.36 -10.36 -14.69
N PRO A 348 -4.82 -11.44 -15.37
CA PRO A 348 -4.18 -11.90 -16.60
C PRO A 348 -4.13 -10.82 -17.70
N GLU A 349 -5.22 -10.06 -17.89
CA GLU A 349 -5.29 -8.97 -18.86
C GLU A 349 -4.36 -7.80 -18.47
N ILE A 350 -4.40 -7.38 -17.20
CA ILE A 350 -3.61 -6.26 -16.67
C ILE A 350 -2.12 -6.58 -16.76
N TYR A 351 -1.73 -7.79 -16.35
CA TYR A 351 -0.32 -8.21 -16.37
C TYR A 351 0.19 -8.44 -17.80
N ALA A 352 -0.65 -8.93 -18.70
CA ALA A 352 -0.31 -9.06 -20.10
C ALA A 352 -0.09 -7.71 -20.78
N GLU A 353 -0.97 -6.73 -20.52
CA GLU A 353 -0.79 -5.37 -21.02
C GLU A 353 0.51 -4.75 -20.48
N PHE A 354 0.74 -4.87 -19.17
CA PHE A 354 1.95 -4.36 -18.53
C PHE A 354 3.22 -5.03 -19.07
N ALA A 355 3.21 -6.35 -19.29
CA ALA A 355 4.35 -7.09 -19.85
C ALA A 355 4.66 -6.70 -21.31
N ARG A 356 3.64 -6.35 -22.10
CA ARG A 356 3.83 -5.82 -23.46
C ARG A 356 4.38 -4.40 -23.45
N GLU A 357 3.90 -3.55 -22.52
CA GLU A 357 4.33 -2.15 -22.41
C GLU A 357 5.76 -2.04 -21.81
N PHE A 358 6.08 -2.88 -20.82
CA PHE A 358 7.36 -2.84 -20.08
C PHE A 358 8.02 -4.22 -19.98
N PRO A 359 8.37 -4.88 -21.08
CA PRO A 359 8.88 -6.26 -21.07
C PRO A 359 10.18 -6.44 -20.28
N LYS A 360 10.99 -5.38 -20.16
CA LYS A 360 12.24 -5.39 -19.37
C LYS A 360 12.00 -5.27 -17.85
N ASN A 361 10.80 -4.89 -17.44
CA ASN A 361 10.43 -4.71 -16.03
C ASN A 361 9.56 -5.84 -15.49
N VAL A 362 9.39 -6.93 -16.23
CA VAL A 362 8.68 -8.14 -15.78
C VAL A 362 9.63 -9.33 -15.80
N ALA A 363 9.84 -9.91 -14.64
CA ALA A 363 10.66 -11.11 -14.46
C ALA A 363 9.86 -12.40 -14.64
N LEU A 364 8.60 -12.41 -14.17
CA LEU A 364 7.75 -13.60 -14.09
C LEU A 364 6.31 -13.17 -13.85
N ILE A 365 5.35 -13.93 -14.40
CA ILE A 365 3.92 -13.84 -14.07
C ILE A 365 3.48 -15.18 -13.46
N ALA A 366 2.92 -15.14 -12.24
CA ALA A 366 2.38 -16.29 -11.55
C ALA A 366 0.88 -16.09 -11.31
N ILE A 367 0.05 -16.98 -11.84
CA ILE A 367 -1.40 -16.90 -11.75
C ILE A 367 -1.92 -18.07 -10.91
N ARG A 368 -2.68 -17.74 -9.86
CA ARG A 368 -3.47 -18.72 -9.14
C ARG A 368 -4.68 -19.10 -9.99
N SER A 369 -4.79 -20.39 -10.30
CA SER A 369 -5.96 -20.93 -11.00
C SER A 369 -7.05 -21.24 -9.99
N LEU A 370 -8.19 -20.56 -10.09
CA LEU A 370 -9.34 -20.79 -9.24
C LEU A 370 -10.08 -22.06 -9.65
N SER A 371 -10.64 -22.78 -8.68
CA SER A 371 -11.55 -23.88 -8.94
C SER A 371 -12.83 -23.38 -9.63
N GLN A 372 -13.57 -24.26 -10.29
CA GLN A 372 -14.85 -23.90 -10.94
C GLN A 372 -15.85 -23.26 -9.96
N PHE A 373 -15.84 -23.70 -8.71
CA PHE A 373 -16.68 -23.12 -7.66
C PHE A 373 -16.24 -21.70 -7.33
N GLU A 374 -14.93 -21.47 -7.14
CA GLU A 374 -14.38 -20.13 -6.90
C GLU A 374 -14.63 -19.21 -8.09
N GLN A 375 -14.47 -19.69 -9.34
CA GLN A 375 -14.78 -18.94 -10.57
C GLN A 375 -16.25 -18.48 -10.57
N LEU A 376 -17.17 -19.42 -10.30
CA LEU A 376 -18.60 -19.11 -10.22
C LEU A 376 -18.89 -18.02 -9.16
N MET A 377 -18.24 -18.12 -7.99
CA MET A 377 -18.40 -17.17 -6.91
C MET A 377 -17.74 -15.82 -7.23
N ALA A 378 -16.59 -15.83 -7.89
CA ALA A 378 -15.85 -14.59 -8.25
C ALA A 378 -16.55 -13.76 -9.31
N HIS A 379 -17.10 -14.38 -10.36
CA HIS A 379 -17.66 -13.64 -11.50
C HIS A 379 -18.88 -14.25 -12.17
N GLY A 380 -19.41 -15.36 -11.66
CA GLY A 380 -20.68 -15.96 -12.12
C GLY A 380 -20.56 -16.85 -13.36
N THR A 381 -19.35 -17.17 -13.84
CA THR A 381 -19.07 -18.15 -14.90
C THR A 381 -18.10 -19.22 -14.40
N LEU A 382 -18.00 -20.34 -15.11
CA LEU A 382 -17.11 -21.45 -14.72
C LEU A 382 -15.71 -21.33 -15.34
N ASP A 383 -15.55 -20.45 -16.33
CA ASP A 383 -14.30 -20.30 -17.08
C ASP A 383 -13.49 -19.09 -16.59
N PRO A 384 -12.15 -19.20 -16.58
CA PRO A 384 -11.26 -18.09 -16.24
C PRO A 384 -11.47 -16.86 -17.12
N ILE A 385 -11.32 -15.66 -16.52
CA ILE A 385 -11.39 -14.40 -17.26
C ILE A 385 -10.02 -14.07 -17.85
N SER A 386 -9.99 -13.78 -19.17
CA SER A 386 -8.85 -13.17 -19.89
C SER A 386 -7.52 -13.96 -19.82
N LEU A 387 -7.54 -15.24 -19.45
CA LEU A 387 -6.31 -16.04 -19.31
C LEU A 387 -5.52 -16.11 -20.64
N GLY A 388 -6.20 -16.17 -21.81
CA GLY A 388 -5.59 -16.15 -23.13
C GLY A 388 -4.80 -14.88 -23.48
N GLU A 389 -4.97 -13.79 -22.74
CA GLU A 389 -4.16 -12.58 -22.93
C GLU A 389 -2.68 -12.81 -22.59
N LEU A 390 -2.38 -13.72 -21.67
CA LEU A 390 -1.02 -14.08 -21.31
C LEU A 390 -0.28 -14.85 -22.40
N GLU A 391 -0.97 -15.43 -23.36
CA GLU A 391 -0.33 -16.07 -24.54
C GLU A 391 0.27 -15.04 -25.50
N LYS A 392 -0.16 -13.78 -25.41
CA LYS A 392 0.24 -12.67 -26.28
C LYS A 392 1.42 -11.85 -25.75
N ILE A 393 2.02 -12.23 -24.62
CA ILE A 393 3.20 -11.56 -24.06
C ILE A 393 4.50 -12.15 -24.63
N PRO A 394 5.64 -11.43 -24.53
CA PRO A 394 6.93 -11.94 -24.98
C PRO A 394 7.30 -13.29 -24.35
N ASP A 395 7.82 -14.23 -25.17
CA ASP A 395 8.11 -15.62 -24.74
C ASP A 395 9.18 -15.72 -23.67
N GLN A 396 10.08 -14.74 -23.58
CA GLN A 396 11.12 -14.67 -22.55
C GLN A 396 10.58 -14.41 -21.15
N ILE A 397 9.31 -14.02 -20.99
CA ILE A 397 8.68 -13.83 -19.68
C ILE A 397 7.99 -15.12 -19.26
N PRO A 398 8.51 -15.85 -18.25
CA PRO A 398 7.90 -17.08 -17.77
C PRO A 398 6.49 -16.86 -17.21
N ARG A 399 5.62 -17.82 -17.44
CA ARG A 399 4.25 -17.86 -16.92
C ARG A 399 4.08 -19.11 -16.11
N LEU A 400 3.59 -18.96 -14.90
CA LEU A 400 3.31 -20.06 -13.98
C LEU A 400 1.85 -20.09 -13.61
N TYR A 401 1.31 -21.29 -13.51
CA TYR A 401 -0.06 -21.50 -13.11
C TYR A 401 -0.12 -22.54 -11.99
N GLY A 402 -1.03 -22.36 -11.06
CA GLY A 402 -1.22 -23.30 -9.96
C GLY A 402 -2.43 -22.95 -9.10
N GLU A 403 -3.13 -23.96 -8.61
CA GLU A 403 -4.34 -23.82 -7.80
C GLU A 403 -4.05 -23.18 -6.43
N ASP A 404 -2.81 -23.32 -5.94
CA ASP A 404 -2.37 -22.87 -4.63
C ASP A 404 -0.88 -22.50 -4.62
N GLY A 405 -0.41 -21.96 -3.50
CA GLY A 405 0.99 -21.60 -3.33
C GLY A 405 1.96 -22.79 -3.32
N PHE A 406 1.49 -24.01 -3.03
CA PHE A 406 2.34 -25.20 -3.11
C PHE A 406 2.63 -25.57 -4.57
N ARG A 407 1.60 -25.50 -5.44
CA ARG A 407 1.74 -25.74 -6.89
C ARG A 407 2.62 -24.66 -7.53
N LEU A 408 2.34 -23.38 -7.26
CA LEU A 408 3.16 -22.27 -7.73
C LEU A 408 4.60 -22.36 -7.23
N GLY A 409 4.82 -22.74 -5.98
CA GLY A 409 6.15 -22.94 -5.40
C GLY A 409 6.97 -24.05 -6.06
N ARG A 410 6.31 -25.13 -6.48
CA ARG A 410 6.96 -26.19 -7.30
C ARG A 410 7.31 -25.70 -8.69
N ALA A 411 6.38 -24.97 -9.33
CA ALA A 411 6.61 -24.41 -10.66
C ALA A 411 7.78 -23.42 -10.69
N VAL A 412 7.87 -22.52 -9.71
CA VAL A 412 9.04 -21.63 -9.57
C VAL A 412 10.34 -22.42 -9.36
N ALA A 413 10.31 -23.48 -8.53
CA ALA A 413 11.49 -24.28 -8.27
C ALA A 413 12.05 -24.97 -9.54
N ALA A 414 11.17 -25.29 -10.49
CA ALA A 414 11.56 -25.88 -11.77
C ALA A 414 12.22 -24.89 -12.74
N LEU A 415 11.99 -23.56 -12.55
CA LEU A 415 12.64 -22.53 -13.35
C LEU A 415 14.09 -22.25 -12.91
N VAL A 416 14.41 -22.55 -11.65
CA VAL A 416 15.76 -22.33 -11.14
C VAL A 416 16.62 -23.53 -11.50
N PRO A 417 17.74 -23.36 -12.24
CA PRO A 417 18.67 -24.44 -12.47
C PRO A 417 19.11 -25.04 -11.14
N GLN A 418 18.84 -26.32 -10.94
CA GLN A 418 19.37 -27.02 -9.77
C GLN A 418 20.90 -27.01 -9.85
N PRO A 419 21.61 -26.73 -8.74
CA PRO A 419 23.06 -26.95 -8.73
C PRO A 419 23.34 -28.41 -9.11
N PRO A 420 24.39 -28.68 -9.90
CA PRO A 420 24.73 -30.03 -10.28
C PRO A 420 24.84 -30.91 -9.04
N ASP A 421 24.16 -32.05 -9.07
CA ASP A 421 24.16 -33.02 -7.96
C ASP A 421 25.61 -33.32 -7.53
N PRO A 422 26.03 -33.03 -6.29
CA PRO A 422 27.39 -33.29 -5.85
C PRO A 422 27.81 -34.78 -6.01
N GLN A 423 26.84 -35.70 -6.02
CA GLN A 423 27.10 -37.13 -6.23
C GLN A 423 27.39 -37.48 -7.70
N ARG A 424 27.06 -36.62 -8.67
CA ARG A 424 27.45 -36.82 -10.08
C ARG A 424 28.88 -36.38 -10.38
N LEU A 425 29.48 -35.56 -9.51
CA LEU A 425 30.85 -35.09 -9.68
C LEU A 425 31.91 -36.11 -9.18
N THR A 426 31.53 -37.08 -8.33
CA THR A 426 32.44 -38.11 -7.84
C THR A 426 32.71 -39.22 -8.85
N GLY A 427 31.88 -39.34 -9.91
CA GLY A 427 32.07 -40.36 -10.95
C GLY A 427 33.09 -40.00 -12.05
N TYR A 428 33.72 -38.81 -12.02
CA TYR A 428 34.70 -38.38 -13.03
C TYR A 428 36.16 -38.36 -12.53
N LEU A 429 36.39 -38.72 -11.28
CA LEU A 429 37.75 -38.76 -10.70
C LEU A 429 38.32 -40.19 -10.58
N ASP A 430 37.59 -41.22 -10.98
CA ASP A 430 38.02 -42.62 -11.00
C ASP A 430 38.12 -43.20 -12.41
N ARG A 431 38.65 -42.45 -13.37
CA ARG A 431 39.13 -42.99 -14.66
C ARG A 431 40.45 -42.38 -15.07
#